data_9804b3d87eb964717deb57bb2e6dd676
#
_entry.id   9804b3d87eb964717deb57bb2e6dd676
#
_cell.length_a   1.000
_cell.length_b   1.000
_cell.length_c   1.000
_cell.angle_alpha   90.00
_cell.angle_beta   90.00
_cell.angle_gamma   90.00
#
_symmetry.space_group_name_H-M   'P 1'
#
loop_
_entity.id
_entity.type
_entity.pdbx_description
1 polymer ?
#
loop_
_entity_poly.entity_id
_entity_poly.type
_entity_poly.pdbx_seq_one_letter_code
_entity_poly.pdbx_strand_id
1 'polypeptide(L)'
;MTDLRSLAGGVYLVRDDGSGDGLEIPGERGAIYPFSVRGESLAVLAQSTAAVRKLAGLGLKVLQRGDGEASFMFSPDLLPQVAAIIGARRMRAPERERRKS
;
A
#
# COMPACT_ATOMS: atom_id res chain seq x y z
N MET A 1 -3.13 11.07 16.02
CA MET A 1 -3.76 10.28 14.95
C MET A 1 -2.80 10.09 13.79
N THR A 2 -2.71 8.89 13.28
CA THR A 2 -1.78 8.56 12.22
C THR A 2 -2.55 8.45 10.91
N ASP A 3 -2.08 9.13 9.88
CA ASP A 3 -2.70 9.02 8.58
C ASP A 3 -1.74 8.36 7.60
N LEU A 4 -2.21 8.13 6.39
CA LEU A 4 -1.42 7.39 5.42
C LEU A 4 -0.16 8.14 5.02
N ARG A 5 -0.21 9.46 4.98
CA ARG A 5 0.98 10.24 4.64
C ARG A 5 2.06 10.09 5.70
N SER A 6 1.65 10.07 6.96
CA SER A 6 2.60 9.87 8.06
C SER A 6 3.20 8.47 7.99
N LEU A 7 2.36 7.48 7.70
CA LEU A 7 2.85 6.12 7.61
C LEU A 7 3.78 5.91 6.43
N ALA A 8 3.53 6.60 5.34
CA ALA A 8 4.39 6.51 4.17
C ALA A 8 5.76 7.12 4.43
N GLY A 9 5.83 8.08 5.37
CA GLY A 9 7.11 8.62 5.81
C GLY A 9 7.96 9.26 4.74
N GLY A 10 7.35 9.74 3.68
CA GLY A 10 8.10 10.35 2.60
C GLY A 10 8.75 9.33 1.66
N VAL A 11 8.54 8.04 1.91
CA VAL A 11 9.13 7.00 1.07
C VAL A 11 8.22 6.62 -0.07
N TYR A 12 6.92 6.49 0.22
CA TYR A 12 5.97 6.06 -0.79
C TYR A 12 5.13 7.22 -1.27
N LEU A 13 4.75 7.17 -2.54
CA LEU A 13 3.87 8.17 -3.10
C LEU A 13 2.47 7.97 -2.51
N VAL A 14 1.89 9.04 -2.02
CA VAL A 14 0.52 9.03 -1.50
C VAL A 14 -0.28 9.99 -2.36
N ARG A 15 -1.40 9.53 -2.87
CA ARG A 15 -2.22 10.37 -3.72
C ARG A 15 -3.69 10.24 -3.33
N ASP A 16 -4.50 11.16 -3.84
CA ASP A 16 -5.93 11.12 -3.69
C ASP A 16 -6.47 9.94 -4.50
N ASP A 17 -7.39 9.18 -3.92
CA ASP A 17 -7.91 8.00 -4.60
C ASP A 17 -9.07 8.33 -5.55
N GLY A 18 -9.39 9.61 -5.69
CA GLY A 18 -10.45 10.01 -6.60
C GLY A 18 -11.80 10.15 -5.94
N SER A 19 -11.93 9.77 -4.68
CA SER A 19 -13.21 9.85 -4.00
C SER A 19 -13.46 11.20 -3.35
N GLY A 20 -12.44 12.02 -3.27
CA GLY A 20 -12.57 13.33 -2.66
C GLY A 20 -11.91 13.45 -1.31
N ASP A 21 -11.92 12.42 -0.52
CA ASP A 21 -11.26 12.47 0.77
C ASP A 21 -10.50 11.23 1.13
N GLY A 22 -10.30 10.33 0.21
CA GLY A 22 -9.51 9.14 0.44
C GLY A 22 -8.10 9.32 -0.06
N LEU A 23 -7.16 8.65 0.60
CA LEU A 23 -5.76 8.62 0.16
C LEU A 23 -5.38 7.18 -0.14
N GLU A 24 -4.43 7.00 -1.03
CA GLU A 24 -3.92 5.68 -1.35
C GLU A 24 -2.45 5.73 -1.72
N ILE A 25 -1.77 4.62 -1.51
CA ILE A 25 -0.42 4.42 -2.04
C ILE A 25 -0.58 3.52 -3.25
N PRO A 26 -0.41 4.05 -4.46
CA PRO A 26 -0.60 3.22 -5.65
C PRO A 26 0.59 2.30 -5.88
N GLY A 27 0.34 1.18 -6.53
CA GLY A 27 1.39 0.23 -6.89
C GLY A 27 1.07 -0.41 -8.21
N GLU A 28 2.04 -1.12 -8.75
CA GLU A 28 1.87 -1.77 -10.04
C GLU A 28 0.84 -2.89 -9.99
N ARG A 29 0.71 -3.50 -8.83
CA ARG A 29 -0.16 -4.66 -8.69
C ARG A 29 -1.27 -4.44 -7.66
N GLY A 30 -1.55 -3.18 -7.34
CA GLY A 30 -2.59 -2.90 -6.39
C GLY A 30 -2.46 -1.53 -5.75
N ALA A 31 -3.08 -1.35 -4.60
CA ALA A 31 -3.04 -0.08 -3.89
C ALA A 31 -3.22 -0.34 -2.41
N ILE A 32 -2.66 0.54 -1.60
CA ILE A 32 -2.80 0.49 -0.15
C ILE A 32 -3.62 1.70 0.27
N TYR A 33 -4.55 1.50 1.15
CA TYR A 33 -5.42 2.59 1.61
C TYR A 33 -5.74 2.41 3.09
N PRO A 34 -6.16 3.48 3.79
CA PRO A 34 -6.49 3.36 5.20
C PRO A 34 -7.75 2.52 5.37
N PHE A 35 -7.75 1.65 6.37
CA PHE A 35 -8.91 0.84 6.65
C PHE A 35 -9.68 1.38 7.85
N SER A 36 -8.98 1.85 8.87
CA SER A 36 -9.61 2.41 10.05
C SER A 36 -9.40 3.92 10.09
N VAL A 37 -10.32 4.61 10.73
CA VAL A 37 -10.27 6.07 10.82
C VAL A 37 -9.02 6.54 11.55
N ARG A 38 -8.56 5.76 12.50
CA ARG A 38 -7.43 6.15 13.32
C ARG A 38 -6.08 5.73 12.77
N GLY A 39 -6.09 5.04 11.65
CA GLY A 39 -4.83 4.59 11.08
C GLY A 39 -4.25 3.37 11.77
N GLU A 40 -5.06 2.67 12.55
CA GLU A 40 -4.59 1.49 13.24
C GLU A 40 -4.47 0.30 12.32
N SER A 41 -5.21 0.33 11.23
CA SER A 41 -5.19 -0.75 10.26
C SER A 41 -5.17 -0.17 8.88
N LEU A 42 -4.49 -0.87 7.98
CA LEU A 42 -4.46 -0.51 6.59
C LEU A 42 -5.07 -1.66 5.79
N ALA A 43 -5.45 -1.35 4.57
CA ALA A 43 -5.95 -2.36 3.66
C ALA A 43 -5.15 -2.30 2.38
N VAL A 44 -5.03 -3.43 1.71
CA VAL A 44 -4.36 -3.50 0.43
C VAL A 44 -5.26 -4.24 -0.53
N LEU A 45 -5.44 -3.67 -1.71
CA LEU A 45 -6.10 -4.36 -2.81
C LEU A 45 -5.01 -4.89 -3.72
N ALA A 46 -4.97 -6.20 -3.89
CA ALA A 46 -4.00 -6.83 -4.78
C ALA A 46 -4.72 -7.24 -6.05
N GLN A 47 -4.15 -6.86 -7.18
CA GLN A 47 -4.79 -7.04 -8.48
C GLN A 47 -4.02 -7.99 -9.38
N SER A 48 -3.20 -8.84 -8.80
CA SER A 48 -2.54 -9.91 -9.56
C SER A 48 -2.52 -11.16 -8.72
N THR A 49 -2.60 -12.29 -9.39
CA THR A 49 -2.60 -13.57 -8.70
C THR A 49 -1.36 -13.75 -7.85
N ALA A 50 -0.21 -13.30 -8.38
CA ALA A 50 1.04 -13.45 -7.64
C ALA A 50 1.04 -12.61 -6.37
N ALA A 51 0.52 -11.36 -6.46
CA ALA A 51 0.46 -10.51 -5.29
C ALA A 51 -0.50 -11.08 -4.25
N VAL A 52 -1.65 -11.58 -4.71
CA VAL A 52 -2.62 -12.18 -3.80
C VAL A 52 -2.00 -13.34 -3.05
N ARG A 53 -1.26 -14.19 -3.77
CA ARG A 53 -0.64 -15.34 -3.14
C ARG A 53 0.40 -14.94 -2.11
N LYS A 54 1.21 -13.94 -2.43
CA LYS A 54 2.24 -13.49 -1.50
C LYS A 54 1.65 -12.85 -0.26
N LEU A 55 0.59 -12.07 -0.43
CA LEU A 55 -0.06 -11.45 0.72
C LEU A 55 -0.74 -12.49 1.60
N ALA A 56 -1.36 -13.49 0.98
CA ALA A 56 -1.96 -14.57 1.76
C ALA A 56 -0.89 -15.29 2.56
N GLY A 57 0.31 -15.40 2.02
CA GLY A 57 1.41 -16.06 2.71
C GLY A 57 1.89 -15.31 3.94
N LEU A 58 1.56 -14.01 4.05
CA LEU A 58 1.89 -13.25 5.25
C LEU A 58 0.87 -13.47 6.38
N GLY A 59 -0.19 -14.21 6.11
CA GLY A 59 -1.19 -14.46 7.12
C GLY A 59 -2.14 -13.32 7.38
N LEU A 60 -2.32 -12.46 6.39
CA LEU A 60 -3.17 -11.29 6.55
C LEU A 60 -4.65 -11.69 6.49
N LYS A 61 -5.48 -10.89 7.14
CA LYS A 61 -6.91 -11.13 7.13
C LYS A 61 -7.49 -10.74 5.78
N VAL A 62 -8.22 -11.66 5.16
CA VAL A 62 -8.88 -11.39 3.89
C VAL A 62 -10.13 -10.58 4.15
N LEU A 63 -10.28 -9.47 3.45
CA LEU A 63 -11.47 -8.65 3.52
C LEU A 63 -12.45 -8.99 2.41
N GLN A 64 -11.92 -9.20 1.21
CA GLN A 64 -12.75 -9.44 0.04
C GLN A 64 -11.94 -10.22 -0.97
N ARG A 65 -12.60 -11.07 -1.72
CA ARG A 65 -11.91 -11.89 -2.70
C ARG A 65 -12.70 -11.89 -3.99
N GLY A 66 -12.00 -11.72 -5.11
CA GLY A 66 -12.61 -11.77 -6.43
C GLY A 66 -11.72 -12.53 -7.38
N ASP A 67 -12.05 -12.48 -8.65
CA ASP A 67 -11.28 -13.17 -9.68
C ASP A 67 -9.96 -12.45 -9.90
N GLY A 68 -8.87 -13.10 -9.52
CA GLY A 68 -7.56 -12.54 -9.74
C GLY A 68 -7.22 -11.38 -8.85
N GLU A 69 -8.06 -11.09 -7.85
CA GLU A 69 -7.78 -9.99 -6.94
C GLU A 69 -8.33 -10.30 -5.57
N ALA A 70 -7.81 -9.62 -4.57
CA ALA A 70 -8.30 -9.77 -3.20
C ALA A 70 -7.85 -8.58 -2.39
N SER A 71 -8.61 -8.29 -1.34
CA SER A 71 -8.25 -7.24 -0.39
C SER A 71 -7.91 -7.86 0.93
N PHE A 72 -6.92 -7.30 1.59
CA PHE A 72 -6.47 -7.79 2.89
C PHE A 72 -6.32 -6.63 3.85
N MET A 73 -6.50 -6.90 5.13
CA MET A 73 -6.24 -5.94 6.18
C MET A 73 -4.91 -6.26 6.83
N PHE A 74 -4.13 -5.25 7.15
CA PHE A 74 -2.83 -5.49 7.77
C PHE A 74 -2.47 -4.35 8.73
N SER A 75 -1.56 -4.65 9.63
CA SER A 75 -1.03 -3.67 10.55
C SER A 75 -0.02 -2.78 9.85
N PRO A 76 0.06 -1.49 10.20
CA PRO A 76 1.06 -0.61 9.59
C PRO A 76 2.49 -1.11 9.72
N ASP A 77 2.76 -1.98 10.69
CA ASP A 77 4.10 -2.56 10.83
C ASP A 77 4.52 -3.34 9.61
N LEU A 78 3.56 -3.84 8.85
CA LEU A 78 3.86 -4.65 7.67
C LEU A 78 3.89 -3.82 6.40
N LEU A 79 3.78 -2.50 6.51
CA LEU A 79 3.74 -1.65 5.33
C LEU A 79 4.89 -1.91 4.37
N PRO A 80 6.16 -2.01 4.82
CA PRO A 80 7.24 -2.24 3.86
C PRO A 80 7.07 -3.55 3.08
N GLN A 81 6.67 -4.64 3.76
CA GLN A 81 6.49 -5.92 3.09
C GLN A 81 5.35 -5.86 2.09
N VAL A 82 4.22 -5.28 2.51
CA VAL A 82 3.05 -5.20 1.64
C VAL A 82 3.34 -4.29 0.46
N ALA A 83 4.01 -3.16 0.71
CA ALA A 83 4.36 -2.23 -0.36
C ALA A 83 5.24 -2.90 -1.40
N ALA A 84 6.20 -3.71 -0.96
CA ALA A 84 7.07 -4.40 -1.90
C ALA A 84 6.30 -5.39 -2.76
N ILE A 85 5.33 -6.07 -2.16
CA ILE A 85 4.56 -7.09 -2.87
C ILE A 85 3.73 -6.48 -3.99
N ILE A 86 3.10 -5.34 -3.74
CA ILE A 86 2.27 -4.71 -4.76
C ILE A 86 3.04 -3.77 -5.67
N GLY A 87 4.34 -3.60 -5.43
CA GLY A 87 5.13 -2.68 -6.23
C GLY A 87 4.73 -1.24 -5.99
N ALA A 88 4.60 -0.84 -4.73
CA ALA A 88 4.17 0.49 -4.37
C ALA A 88 5.09 1.54 -4.96
N ARG A 89 4.51 2.61 -5.48
CA ARG A 89 5.30 3.68 -6.06
C ARG A 89 5.97 4.45 -4.96
N ARG A 90 7.22 4.82 -5.20
CA ARG A 90 8.00 5.56 -4.23
C ARG A 90 8.06 7.00 -4.64
N MET A 91 8.25 7.86 -3.66
CA MET A 91 8.50 9.26 -3.94
C MET A 91 9.78 9.37 -4.73
N ARG A 92 9.77 10.24 -5.73
CA ARG A 92 10.96 10.42 -6.54
C ARG A 92 12.04 11.07 -5.71
N ALA A 93 13.21 10.46 -5.71
CA ALA A 93 14.35 11.03 -4.99
C ALA A 93 14.82 12.30 -5.68
N PRO A 94 15.39 13.22 -4.92
CA PRO A 94 15.98 14.40 -5.54
C PRO A 94 17.04 13.99 -6.55
N GLU A 95 17.15 14.80 -7.59
CA GLU A 95 18.01 14.48 -8.71
C GLU A 95 19.43 14.22 -8.29
N ARG A 96 19.94 15.04 -7.41
CA ARG A 96 21.33 14.95 -7.03
C ARG A 96 21.67 13.62 -6.40
N GLU A 97 20.73 13.00 -5.77
CA GLU A 97 21.03 11.75 -5.11
C GLU A 97 21.24 10.64 -6.07
N ARG A 98 20.59 10.73 -7.17
CA ARG A 98 20.73 9.68 -8.11
C ARG A 98 21.96 9.78 -8.90
N ARG A 99 22.43 10.97 -9.07
CA ARG A 99 23.58 11.12 -9.81
C ARG A 99 24.75 10.76 -9.13
N LYS A 100 24.69 10.71 -8.10
CA LYS A 100 25.78 10.49 -7.51
C LYS A 100 26.59 9.69 -7.96
N SER A 101 26.54 9.87 -8.36
CA SER A 101 27.04 9.18 -8.91
C SER A 101 27.70 9.50 -9.52
#